data_bae94feb5d36b8a503438ddb2855426a
#
_entry.id   bae94feb5d36b8a503438ddb2855426a
#
_cell.length_a   1.000
_cell.length_b   1.000
_cell.length_c   1.000
_cell.angle_alpha   90.00
_cell.angle_beta   90.00
_cell.angle_gamma   90.00
#
_symmetry.space_group_name_H-M   'P 1'
#
loop_
_entity.id
_entity.type
_entity.pdbx_description
1 polymer ?
#
loop_
_entity_poly.entity_id
_entity_poly.type
_entity_poly.pdbx_seq_one_letter_code
_entity_poly.pdbx_strand_id
1 'polypeptide(L)'
;VQHSPPLEGWIPNCKIWKTGWFIWQIKRNSKSKSVILKMLQIPEHKIPITELKTNFDVQIFIKREDLIHPKISGNKFWKLFLNVNQYLESKPKNPLLITFGGAFSNHIASVSAFGKEFGIKTIGIIRGNELENNWQENPTLSEASKNGMDFHFVSREDYQNKEKLTEKFSNQYPDSLIIPEGGSNEMAVEGVHYMLGNDTKDFDYLCTAVGTGGTIAGISKFAEAGQKVLGIKVVRDDSLENTILKWSGRENFELKDAEESRYGKISEENVRFINWFFDEYQIPLDPIYTGKLMQTIFELAEKGFFPKGSKILAFHTGGLQGIKGANLFLKSKGRAVIDF
;
A
#
# COMPACT_ATOMS: atom_id res chain seq x y z
N VAL A 1 -6.23 23.50 -42.34
CA VAL A 1 -7.30 22.97 -41.48
C VAL A 1 -7.39 21.48 -41.84
N GLN A 2 -6.66 20.64 -41.14
CA GLN A 2 -6.81 19.17 -41.21
C GLN A 2 -7.25 18.68 -39.86
N HIS A 3 -8.47 18.16 -39.82
CA HIS A 3 -9.06 17.47 -38.69
C HIS A 3 -8.39 16.12 -38.51
N SER A 4 -7.80 15.90 -37.34
CA SER A 4 -7.45 14.55 -36.88
C SER A 4 -8.69 13.87 -36.30
N PRO A 5 -8.94 12.59 -36.61
CA PRO A 5 -10.10 11.86 -36.10
C PRO A 5 -9.90 11.50 -34.61
N PRO A 6 -10.99 11.31 -33.87
CA PRO A 6 -10.93 10.94 -32.47
C PRO A 6 -10.44 9.50 -32.28
N LEU A 7 -9.60 9.26 -31.29
CA LEU A 7 -9.19 7.93 -30.84
C LEU A 7 -10.39 7.28 -30.12
N GLU A 8 -11.24 6.64 -30.88
CA GLU A 8 -12.22 5.67 -30.38
C GLU A 8 -11.59 4.29 -30.29
N GLY A 9 -11.78 3.71 -29.12
CA GLY A 9 -11.80 2.26 -28.98
C GLY A 9 -10.52 1.59 -28.57
N TRP A 10 -10.46 1.25 -27.29
CA TRP A 10 -10.14 -0.11 -26.81
C TRP A 10 -10.44 -0.17 -25.32
N ILE A 11 -11.72 -0.32 -24.98
CA ILE A 11 -12.12 -0.91 -23.70
C ILE A 11 -12.60 -2.31 -24.05
N PRO A 12 -11.86 -3.37 -23.72
CA PRO A 12 -12.42 -4.71 -23.80
C PRO A 12 -13.57 -4.81 -22.81
N ASN A 13 -14.72 -5.32 -23.26
CA ASN A 13 -15.93 -5.59 -22.51
C ASN A 13 -15.63 -6.23 -21.16
N CYS A 14 -15.58 -5.44 -20.11
CA CYS A 14 -15.59 -5.93 -18.74
C CYS A 14 -17.04 -6.30 -18.41
N LYS A 15 -17.43 -7.52 -18.69
CA LYS A 15 -18.68 -8.08 -18.19
C LYS A 15 -18.55 -8.15 -16.67
N ILE A 16 -19.33 -7.32 -15.98
CA ILE A 16 -19.55 -7.41 -14.53
C ILE A 16 -20.15 -8.78 -14.25
N TRP A 17 -19.36 -9.69 -13.71
CA TRP A 17 -19.83 -10.99 -13.26
C TRP A 17 -20.30 -10.88 -11.82
N LYS A 18 -21.61 -10.90 -11.65
CA LYS A 18 -22.24 -11.22 -10.37
C LYS A 18 -22.15 -12.73 -10.20
N THR A 19 -21.58 -13.13 -9.06
CA THR A 19 -21.64 -14.46 -8.43
C THR A 19 -21.07 -15.66 -9.19
N GLY A 20 -20.22 -16.43 -8.53
CA GLY A 20 -20.01 -17.84 -8.82
C GLY A 20 -18.61 -18.22 -9.25
N TRP A 21 -18.09 -19.15 -8.55
CA TRP A 21 -16.90 -19.93 -8.79
C TRP A 21 -16.79 -20.39 -10.24
N PHE A 22 -15.80 -19.98 -10.99
CA PHE A 22 -15.40 -20.64 -12.22
C PHE A 22 -14.08 -21.39 -12.02
N ILE A 23 -14.18 -22.67 -11.72
CA ILE A 23 -13.08 -23.62 -11.89
C ILE A 23 -13.04 -23.96 -13.39
N TRP A 24 -12.04 -23.43 -14.11
CA TRP A 24 -11.75 -23.93 -15.43
C TRP A 24 -11.10 -25.31 -15.33
N GLN A 25 -11.90 -26.38 -15.52
CA GLN A 25 -11.36 -27.70 -15.80
C GLN A 25 -10.92 -27.75 -17.27
N ILE A 26 -9.64 -27.56 -17.52
CA ILE A 26 -9.03 -27.91 -18.80
C ILE A 26 -8.76 -29.42 -18.78
N LYS A 27 -9.45 -30.17 -19.65
CA LYS A 27 -9.19 -31.59 -19.88
C LYS A 27 -7.71 -31.82 -20.20
N ARG A 28 -7.06 -32.65 -19.38
CA ARG A 28 -5.66 -33.07 -19.56
C ARG A 28 -5.51 -33.86 -20.85
N ASN A 29 -4.57 -33.44 -21.71
CA ASN A 29 -3.82 -34.36 -22.55
C ASN A 29 -2.32 -34.12 -22.34
N SER A 30 -1.71 -35.17 -21.81
CA SER A 30 -0.29 -35.58 -21.80
C SER A 30 0.84 -34.53 -21.70
N LYS A 31 1.58 -34.67 -20.57
CA LYS A 31 3.04 -34.48 -20.39
C LYS A 31 3.65 -33.07 -20.24
N SER A 32 2.91 -32.01 -19.97
CA SER A 32 3.47 -30.86 -19.26
C SER A 32 2.63 -30.59 -18.01
N LYS A 33 3.28 -30.50 -16.83
CA LYS A 33 2.64 -29.96 -15.62
C LYS A 33 2.40 -28.47 -15.86
N SER A 34 1.27 -28.11 -16.47
CA SER A 34 0.84 -26.72 -16.47
C SER A 34 0.56 -26.33 -15.02
N VAL A 35 1.43 -25.54 -14.44
CA VAL A 35 1.17 -24.90 -13.14
C VAL A 35 0.00 -23.95 -13.38
N ILE A 36 -1.17 -24.27 -12.83
CA ILE A 36 -2.30 -23.32 -12.81
C ILE A 36 -1.92 -22.25 -11.81
N LEU A 37 -1.52 -21.07 -12.30
CA LEU A 37 -1.23 -19.92 -11.46
C LEU A 37 -2.53 -19.44 -10.82
N LYS A 38 -2.54 -19.39 -9.50
CA LYS A 38 -3.66 -18.89 -8.72
C LYS A 38 -3.65 -17.37 -8.80
N MET A 39 -4.77 -16.76 -9.17
CA MET A 39 -4.92 -15.29 -9.21
C MET A 39 -5.37 -14.77 -7.85
N LEU A 40 -5.00 -13.52 -7.56
CA LEU A 40 -5.49 -12.81 -6.39
C LEU A 40 -7.01 -12.56 -6.55
N GLN A 41 -7.79 -12.89 -5.52
CA GLN A 41 -9.24 -12.73 -5.51
C GLN A 41 -9.65 -11.58 -4.59
N ILE A 42 -10.71 -10.87 -4.92
CA ILE A 42 -11.33 -9.90 -4.01
C ILE A 42 -11.89 -10.70 -2.82
N PRO A 43 -11.55 -10.33 -1.57
CA PRO A 43 -12.07 -11.03 -0.41
C PRO A 43 -13.60 -10.98 -0.34
N GLU A 44 -14.21 -12.08 0.03
CA GLU A 44 -15.67 -12.18 0.18
C GLU A 44 -16.16 -11.50 1.47
N HIS A 45 -15.29 -11.39 2.48
CA HIS A 45 -15.62 -10.74 3.75
C HIS A 45 -15.63 -9.22 3.61
N LYS A 46 -16.59 -8.59 4.26
CA LYS A 46 -16.67 -7.13 4.31
C LYS A 46 -15.55 -6.58 5.19
N ILE A 47 -14.82 -5.56 4.68
CA ILE A 47 -13.83 -4.83 5.48
C ILE A 47 -14.55 -3.96 6.51
N PRO A 48 -14.29 -4.12 7.81
CA PRO A 48 -14.99 -3.37 8.84
C PRO A 48 -14.68 -1.87 8.78
N ILE A 49 -15.70 -1.06 9.04
CA ILE A 49 -15.57 0.37 9.37
C ILE A 49 -15.97 0.50 10.83
N THR A 50 -15.04 0.98 11.65
CA THR A 50 -15.22 1.13 13.10
C THR A 50 -15.33 2.60 13.43
N GLU A 51 -16.38 2.99 14.15
CA GLU A 51 -16.52 4.33 14.71
C GLU A 51 -15.62 4.46 15.95
N LEU A 52 -14.86 5.54 16.02
CA LEU A 52 -14.05 5.90 17.18
C LEU A 52 -14.86 6.86 18.05
N LYS A 53 -15.21 6.44 19.26
CA LYS A 53 -15.93 7.29 20.21
C LYS A 53 -15.00 8.39 20.72
N THR A 54 -15.25 9.62 20.33
CA THR A 54 -14.47 10.81 20.71
C THR A 54 -15.39 11.89 21.22
N ASN A 55 -14.82 12.89 21.90
CA ASN A 55 -15.55 14.08 22.36
C ASN A 55 -15.43 15.26 21.37
N PHE A 56 -14.98 15.03 20.14
CA PHE A 56 -14.87 16.05 19.11
C PHE A 56 -16.26 16.39 18.51
N ASP A 57 -16.40 17.58 17.97
CA ASP A 57 -17.59 18.02 17.22
C ASP A 57 -17.75 17.34 15.85
N VAL A 58 -16.98 16.27 15.59
CA VAL A 58 -16.95 15.48 14.34
C VAL A 58 -17.00 14.00 14.66
N GLN A 59 -17.41 13.18 13.69
CA GLN A 59 -17.42 11.73 13.81
C GLN A 59 -16.20 11.15 13.08
N ILE A 60 -15.39 10.35 13.77
CA ILE A 60 -14.19 9.73 13.21
C ILE A 60 -14.41 8.22 13.09
N PHE A 61 -14.11 7.70 11.91
CA PHE A 61 -14.22 6.29 11.60
C PHE A 61 -12.89 5.78 11.02
N ILE A 62 -12.63 4.50 11.20
CA ILE A 62 -11.47 3.83 10.62
C ILE A 62 -11.90 2.63 9.80
N LYS A 63 -11.54 2.60 8.51
CA LYS A 63 -11.72 1.42 7.65
C LYS A 63 -10.53 0.50 7.79
N ARG A 64 -10.78 -0.72 8.26
CA ARG A 64 -9.78 -1.70 8.69
C ARG A 64 -9.22 -2.49 7.50
N GLU A 65 -8.59 -1.79 6.55
CA GLU A 65 -7.95 -2.44 5.39
C GLU A 65 -6.78 -3.37 5.81
N ASP A 66 -6.25 -3.20 7.02
CA ASP A 66 -5.30 -4.11 7.63
C ASP A 66 -5.85 -5.53 7.80
N LEU A 67 -7.17 -5.72 7.85
CA LEU A 67 -7.85 -7.00 7.98
C LEU A 67 -8.20 -7.66 6.63
N ILE A 68 -7.85 -7.04 5.51
CA ILE A 68 -8.17 -7.58 4.17
C ILE A 68 -7.52 -8.95 3.92
N HIS A 69 -6.30 -9.10 4.39
CA HIS A 69 -5.52 -10.32 4.24
C HIS A 69 -4.46 -10.44 5.35
N PRO A 70 -4.21 -11.63 5.92
CA PRO A 70 -3.31 -11.79 7.07
C PRO A 70 -1.87 -11.35 6.82
N LYS A 71 -1.38 -11.42 5.57
CA LYS A 71 0.02 -11.14 5.21
C LYS A 71 0.19 -10.10 4.12
N ILE A 72 -0.73 -10.03 3.14
CA ILE A 72 -0.74 -9.02 2.07
C ILE A 72 -1.69 -7.91 2.53
N SER A 73 -1.28 -7.21 3.58
CA SER A 73 -2.16 -6.36 4.37
C SER A 73 -2.35 -4.96 3.77
N GLY A 74 -3.53 -4.42 4.00
CA GLY A 74 -3.86 -3.02 3.74
C GLY A 74 -3.83 -2.65 2.25
N ASN A 75 -3.48 -1.39 1.98
CA ASN A 75 -3.44 -0.84 0.64
C ASN A 75 -2.52 -1.61 -0.34
N LYS A 76 -1.59 -2.41 0.16
CA LYS A 76 -0.69 -3.19 -0.71
C LYS A 76 -1.40 -4.33 -1.39
N PHE A 77 -2.45 -4.89 -0.78
CA PHE A 77 -3.32 -5.86 -1.41
C PHE A 77 -3.91 -5.29 -2.71
N TRP A 78 -4.55 -4.14 -2.62
CA TRP A 78 -5.20 -3.50 -3.76
C TRP A 78 -4.24 -3.01 -4.83
N LYS A 79 -3.08 -2.49 -4.41
CA LYS A 79 -2.02 -2.08 -5.34
C LYS A 79 -1.43 -3.24 -6.13
N LEU A 80 -1.34 -4.42 -5.51
CA LEU A 80 -0.88 -5.63 -6.19
C LEU A 80 -1.97 -6.26 -7.05
N PHE A 81 -3.24 -6.11 -6.68
CA PHE A 81 -4.38 -6.81 -7.25
C PHE A 81 -4.43 -6.76 -8.79
N LEU A 82 -4.52 -5.57 -9.36
CA LEU A 82 -4.59 -5.43 -10.82
C LEU A 82 -3.24 -5.71 -11.48
N ASN A 83 -2.14 -5.20 -10.91
CA ASN A 83 -0.79 -5.40 -11.46
C ASN A 83 -0.47 -6.88 -11.65
N VAL A 84 -0.71 -7.68 -10.62
CA VAL A 84 -0.32 -9.09 -10.65
C VAL A 84 -1.30 -9.91 -11.46
N ASN A 85 -2.61 -9.66 -11.33
CA ASN A 85 -3.60 -10.42 -12.09
C ASN A 85 -3.43 -10.22 -13.61
N GLN A 86 -3.25 -8.97 -14.07
CA GLN A 86 -2.97 -8.70 -15.48
C GLN A 86 -1.69 -9.39 -15.97
N TYR A 87 -0.64 -9.36 -15.14
CA TYR A 87 0.60 -10.06 -15.49
C TYR A 87 0.39 -11.58 -15.59
N LEU A 88 -0.35 -12.19 -14.68
CA LEU A 88 -0.63 -13.63 -14.71
C LEU A 88 -1.55 -14.04 -15.87
N GLU A 89 -2.46 -13.16 -16.28
CA GLU A 89 -3.29 -13.35 -17.48
C GLU A 89 -2.45 -13.45 -18.76
N SER A 90 -1.29 -12.80 -18.83
CA SER A 90 -0.34 -12.93 -19.94
C SER A 90 0.35 -14.30 -20.01
N LYS A 91 0.15 -15.16 -19.00
CA LYS A 91 0.69 -16.53 -18.88
C LYS A 91 2.21 -16.59 -19.02
N PRO A 92 2.96 -15.84 -18.20
CA PRO A 92 4.41 -15.85 -18.28
C PRO A 92 4.95 -17.27 -18.03
N LYS A 93 5.99 -17.63 -18.77
CA LYS A 93 6.58 -18.98 -18.73
C LYS A 93 7.22 -19.27 -17.36
N ASN A 94 7.92 -18.26 -16.83
CA ASN A 94 8.59 -18.29 -15.55
C ASN A 94 8.18 -17.06 -14.75
N PRO A 95 7.02 -17.07 -14.07
CA PRO A 95 6.52 -15.90 -13.39
C PRO A 95 7.48 -15.45 -12.29
N LEU A 96 7.82 -14.17 -12.31
CA LEU A 96 8.75 -13.54 -11.40
C LEU A 96 8.27 -12.11 -11.10
N LEU A 97 8.19 -11.75 -9.83
CA LEU A 97 7.94 -10.39 -9.39
C LEU A 97 9.23 -9.76 -8.89
N ILE A 98 9.55 -8.58 -9.40
CA ILE A 98 10.69 -7.79 -8.96
C ILE A 98 10.17 -6.49 -8.38
N THR A 99 10.67 -6.07 -7.23
CA THR A 99 10.23 -4.81 -6.62
C THR A 99 11.34 -4.09 -5.85
N PHE A 100 11.09 -2.85 -5.49
CA PHE A 100 12.02 -1.94 -4.84
C PHE A 100 11.56 -1.62 -3.41
N GLY A 101 12.51 -1.48 -2.50
CA GLY A 101 12.20 -1.02 -1.15
C GLY A 101 13.43 -0.85 -0.26
N GLY A 102 13.23 -0.18 0.88
CA GLY A 102 14.21 -0.19 1.98
C GLY A 102 14.01 -1.39 2.90
N ALA A 103 14.89 -1.53 3.88
CA ALA A 103 14.94 -2.65 4.82
C ALA A 103 13.66 -2.90 5.63
N PHE A 104 12.85 -1.86 5.86
CA PHE A 104 11.59 -1.94 6.63
C PHE A 104 10.35 -1.69 5.77
N SER A 105 10.45 -1.95 4.46
CA SER A 105 9.39 -1.66 3.51
C SER A 105 8.19 -2.61 3.66
N ASN A 106 7.01 -2.04 3.94
CA ASN A 106 5.75 -2.78 3.93
C ASN A 106 5.44 -3.38 2.55
N HIS A 107 5.98 -2.77 1.48
CA HIS A 107 5.80 -3.28 0.13
C HIS A 107 6.65 -4.52 -0.12
N ILE A 108 7.92 -4.54 0.30
CA ILE A 108 8.79 -5.74 0.26
C ILE A 108 8.12 -6.89 1.01
N ALA A 109 7.63 -6.65 2.23
CA ALA A 109 6.93 -7.65 3.01
C ALA A 109 5.71 -8.22 2.27
N SER A 110 4.89 -7.35 1.67
CA SER A 110 3.66 -7.77 0.97
C SER A 110 3.96 -8.54 -0.32
N VAL A 111 4.95 -8.12 -1.11
CA VAL A 111 5.34 -8.84 -2.34
C VAL A 111 5.94 -10.20 -2.02
N SER A 112 6.77 -10.30 -0.97
CA SER A 112 7.33 -11.59 -0.54
C SER A 112 6.24 -12.55 -0.05
N ALA A 113 5.28 -12.05 0.74
CA ALA A 113 4.15 -12.83 1.22
C ALA A 113 3.26 -13.31 0.05
N PHE A 114 3.05 -12.44 -0.94
CA PHE A 114 2.35 -12.79 -2.17
C PHE A 114 3.07 -13.91 -2.92
N GLY A 115 4.38 -13.76 -3.14
CA GLY A 115 5.18 -14.78 -3.82
C GLY A 115 5.07 -16.15 -3.17
N LYS A 116 5.17 -16.22 -1.83
CA LYS A 116 5.03 -17.47 -1.07
C LYS A 116 3.64 -18.09 -1.23
N GLU A 117 2.59 -17.29 -1.13
CA GLU A 117 1.21 -17.77 -1.15
C GLU A 117 0.79 -18.28 -2.52
N PHE A 118 1.24 -17.60 -3.57
CA PHE A 118 0.88 -17.93 -4.95
C PHE A 118 1.94 -18.78 -5.69
N GLY A 119 3.03 -19.13 -5.01
CA GLY A 119 4.08 -19.95 -5.59
C GLY A 119 4.88 -19.23 -6.71
N ILE A 120 5.00 -17.91 -6.62
CA ILE A 120 5.70 -17.06 -7.60
C ILE A 120 7.02 -16.60 -6.98
N LYS A 121 8.12 -16.74 -7.74
CA LYS A 121 9.40 -16.20 -7.31
C LYS A 121 9.36 -14.69 -7.18
N THR A 122 10.11 -14.18 -6.19
CA THR A 122 10.19 -12.74 -5.94
C THR A 122 11.62 -12.28 -5.77
N ILE A 123 11.94 -11.10 -6.25
CA ILE A 123 13.22 -10.42 -6.05
C ILE A 123 12.96 -9.04 -5.46
N GLY A 124 13.64 -8.72 -4.35
CA GLY A 124 13.65 -7.40 -3.75
C GLY A 124 14.94 -6.66 -4.10
N ILE A 125 14.84 -5.51 -4.76
CA ILE A 125 15.95 -4.57 -4.95
C ILE A 125 15.99 -3.68 -3.71
N ILE A 126 16.97 -3.93 -2.84
CA ILE A 126 17.03 -3.35 -1.50
C ILE A 126 18.00 -2.18 -1.47
N ARG A 127 17.49 -1.02 -0.99
CA ARG A 127 18.29 0.18 -0.80
C ARG A 127 19.24 0.04 0.39
N GLY A 128 20.54 0.10 0.13
CA GLY A 128 21.61 0.03 1.13
C GLY A 128 22.42 -1.25 1.01
N ASN A 129 23.53 -1.19 0.28
CA ASN A 129 24.46 -2.30 0.14
C ASN A 129 25.14 -2.67 1.47
N GLU A 130 25.16 -1.75 2.44
CA GLU A 130 25.63 -2.02 3.81
C GLU A 130 24.83 -3.13 4.53
N LEU A 131 23.63 -3.42 4.05
CA LEU A 131 22.75 -4.45 4.63
C LEU A 131 23.06 -5.87 4.13
N GLU A 132 23.86 -6.03 3.09
CA GLU A 132 24.08 -7.31 2.41
C GLU A 132 24.63 -8.40 3.35
N ASN A 133 25.45 -8.00 4.32
CA ASN A 133 26.08 -8.93 5.25
C ASN A 133 25.31 -9.16 6.56
N ASN A 134 24.27 -8.36 6.84
CA ASN A 134 23.54 -8.40 8.11
C ASN A 134 22.01 -8.26 7.98
N TRP A 135 21.46 -8.44 6.79
CA TRP A 135 20.01 -8.34 6.55
C TRP A 135 19.19 -9.34 7.39
N GLN A 136 19.79 -10.44 7.83
CA GLN A 136 19.15 -11.46 8.66
C GLN A 136 18.68 -10.90 10.01
N GLU A 137 19.34 -9.86 10.52
CA GLU A 137 19.00 -9.17 11.76
C GLU A 137 17.77 -8.26 11.57
N ASN A 138 17.45 -7.89 10.32
CA ASN A 138 16.29 -7.08 10.01
C ASN A 138 15.02 -7.95 9.95
N PRO A 139 14.01 -7.71 10.80
CA PRO A 139 12.82 -8.56 10.87
C PRO A 139 12.03 -8.64 9.55
N THR A 140 11.96 -7.55 8.79
CA THR A 140 11.22 -7.48 7.52
C THR A 140 11.94 -8.29 6.44
N LEU A 141 13.26 -8.09 6.29
CA LEU A 141 14.05 -8.82 5.30
C LEU A 141 14.18 -10.31 5.67
N SER A 142 14.39 -10.61 6.95
CA SER A 142 14.41 -11.99 7.43
C SER A 142 13.12 -12.74 7.12
N GLU A 143 11.95 -12.11 7.34
CA GLU A 143 10.66 -12.71 7.00
C GLU A 143 10.47 -12.80 5.48
N ALA A 144 10.87 -11.78 4.71
CA ALA A 144 10.80 -11.81 3.26
C ALA A 144 11.65 -12.95 2.66
N SER A 145 12.85 -13.20 3.20
CA SER A 145 13.68 -14.33 2.81
C SER A 145 13.05 -15.68 3.15
N LYS A 146 12.43 -15.83 4.34
CA LYS A 146 11.67 -17.04 4.71
C LYS A 146 10.45 -17.28 3.81
N ASN A 147 9.93 -16.21 3.18
CA ASN A 147 8.90 -16.30 2.16
C ASN A 147 9.45 -16.69 0.78
N GLY A 148 10.78 -16.80 0.62
CA GLY A 148 11.45 -17.19 -0.62
C GLY A 148 11.83 -16.00 -1.52
N MET A 149 11.91 -14.79 -0.98
CA MET A 149 12.37 -13.61 -1.73
C MET A 149 13.90 -13.58 -1.77
N ASP A 150 14.44 -13.47 -2.97
CA ASP A 150 15.87 -13.19 -3.21
C ASP A 150 16.10 -11.66 -3.12
N PHE A 151 17.33 -11.26 -2.74
CA PHE A 151 17.68 -9.85 -2.61
C PHE A 151 18.81 -9.44 -3.54
N HIS A 152 18.70 -8.23 -4.09
CA HIS A 152 19.77 -7.47 -4.71
C HIS A 152 19.97 -6.18 -3.93
N PHE A 153 21.07 -6.10 -3.18
CA PHE A 153 21.43 -4.89 -2.46
C PHE A 153 22.12 -3.91 -3.41
N VAL A 154 21.69 -2.65 -3.36
CA VAL A 154 22.26 -1.58 -4.19
C VAL A 154 22.60 -0.39 -3.31
N SER A 155 23.62 0.38 -3.71
CA SER A 155 23.99 1.59 -2.98
C SER A 155 22.82 2.58 -2.89
N ARG A 156 22.84 3.48 -1.92
CA ARG A 156 21.82 4.52 -1.79
C ARG A 156 21.81 5.47 -2.99
N GLU A 157 22.97 5.67 -3.61
CA GLU A 157 23.17 6.47 -4.81
C GLU A 157 22.54 5.81 -6.04
N ASP A 158 22.90 4.54 -6.33
CA ASP A 158 22.33 3.80 -7.45
C ASP A 158 20.82 3.64 -7.33
N TYR A 159 20.33 3.48 -6.09
CA TYR A 159 18.90 3.35 -5.82
C TYR A 159 18.09 4.60 -6.22
N GLN A 160 18.70 5.77 -6.32
CA GLN A 160 18.03 6.99 -6.80
C GLN A 160 17.69 6.89 -8.29
N ASN A 161 18.50 6.17 -9.08
CA ASN A 161 18.25 5.98 -10.50
C ASN A 161 17.42 4.71 -10.77
N LYS A 162 16.14 4.78 -10.42
CA LYS A 162 15.22 3.65 -10.57
C LYS A 162 14.97 3.25 -12.04
N GLU A 163 15.06 4.19 -12.96
CA GLU A 163 14.91 3.92 -14.40
C GLU A 163 16.02 3.00 -14.88
N LYS A 164 17.27 3.32 -14.58
CA LYS A 164 18.44 2.48 -14.93
C LYS A 164 18.35 1.09 -14.28
N LEU A 165 17.92 1.01 -13.02
CA LEU A 165 17.73 -0.27 -12.35
C LEU A 165 16.60 -1.07 -12.99
N THR A 166 15.49 -0.44 -13.31
CA THR A 166 14.35 -1.08 -14.00
C THR A 166 14.79 -1.63 -15.35
N GLU A 167 15.50 -0.85 -16.17
CA GLU A 167 16.03 -1.31 -17.46
C GLU A 167 16.99 -2.49 -17.28
N LYS A 168 17.93 -2.43 -16.34
CA LYS A 168 18.86 -3.51 -16.04
C LYS A 168 18.12 -4.82 -15.72
N PHE A 169 17.13 -4.76 -14.81
CA PHE A 169 16.43 -5.96 -14.38
C PHE A 169 15.41 -6.44 -15.42
N SER A 170 14.81 -5.56 -16.22
CA SER A 170 13.96 -5.95 -17.37
C SER A 170 14.77 -6.72 -18.40
N ASN A 171 15.98 -6.28 -18.70
CA ASN A 171 16.86 -6.98 -19.66
C ASN A 171 17.35 -8.33 -19.11
N GLN A 172 17.61 -8.42 -17.81
CA GLN A 172 18.05 -9.65 -17.16
C GLN A 172 16.91 -10.67 -16.99
N TYR A 173 15.67 -10.19 -16.79
CA TYR A 173 14.48 -10.99 -16.52
C TYR A 173 13.30 -10.55 -17.40
N PRO A 174 13.33 -10.82 -18.71
CA PRO A 174 12.34 -10.26 -19.67
C PRO A 174 10.90 -10.69 -19.42
N ASP A 175 10.68 -11.85 -18.77
CA ASP A 175 9.34 -12.36 -18.43
C ASP A 175 8.83 -11.86 -17.07
N SER A 176 9.57 -10.98 -16.36
CA SER A 176 9.21 -10.54 -15.02
C SER A 176 8.23 -9.36 -15.04
N LEU A 177 7.43 -9.24 -13.98
CA LEU A 177 6.72 -8.02 -13.63
C LEU A 177 7.59 -7.20 -12.66
N ILE A 178 8.01 -6.01 -13.09
CA ILE A 178 8.69 -5.05 -12.22
C ILE A 178 7.65 -4.10 -11.61
N ILE A 179 7.51 -4.18 -10.28
CA ILE A 179 6.58 -3.36 -9.51
C ILE A 179 7.37 -2.21 -8.88
N PRO A 180 7.00 -0.94 -9.12
CA PRO A 180 7.71 0.21 -8.57
C PRO A 180 7.72 0.25 -7.03
N GLU A 181 8.58 1.11 -6.47
CA GLU A 181 8.66 1.34 -5.02
C GLU A 181 7.28 1.71 -4.44
N GLY A 182 6.94 1.08 -3.31
CA GLY A 182 5.63 1.24 -2.68
C GLY A 182 4.45 0.68 -3.48
N GLY A 183 4.73 0.00 -4.61
CA GLY A 183 3.73 -0.54 -5.52
C GLY A 183 2.95 0.54 -6.27
N SER A 184 3.52 1.74 -6.50
CA SER A 184 2.76 2.88 -7.03
C SER A 184 2.99 3.04 -8.54
N ASN A 185 1.95 2.80 -9.31
CA ASN A 185 1.82 3.04 -10.75
C ASN A 185 0.32 3.22 -11.08
N GLU A 186 -0.02 3.43 -12.34
CA GLU A 186 -1.41 3.64 -12.79
C GLU A 186 -2.32 2.45 -12.44
N MET A 187 -1.86 1.22 -12.64
CA MET A 187 -2.61 0.01 -12.27
C MET A 187 -2.88 -0.08 -10.76
N ALA A 188 -1.94 0.35 -9.94
CA ALA A 188 -2.12 0.40 -8.50
C ALA A 188 -3.14 1.47 -8.08
N VAL A 189 -3.17 2.61 -8.78
CA VAL A 189 -4.18 3.67 -8.58
C VAL A 189 -5.57 3.13 -8.92
N GLU A 190 -5.72 2.42 -10.05
CA GLU A 190 -6.96 1.74 -10.40
C GLU A 190 -7.36 0.67 -9.36
N GLY A 191 -6.40 -0.10 -8.86
CA GLY A 191 -6.65 -1.11 -7.83
C GLY A 191 -7.17 -0.52 -6.51
N VAL A 192 -6.78 0.70 -6.16
CA VAL A 192 -7.29 1.41 -4.96
C VAL A 192 -8.78 1.71 -5.06
N HIS A 193 -9.39 1.73 -6.26
CA HIS A 193 -10.84 1.85 -6.42
C HIS A 193 -11.61 0.88 -5.51
N TYR A 194 -11.12 -0.33 -5.33
CA TYR A 194 -11.77 -1.35 -4.50
C TYR A 194 -11.75 -1.06 -2.99
N MET A 195 -10.98 -0.07 -2.53
CA MET A 195 -11.06 0.43 -1.15
C MET A 195 -12.31 1.29 -0.92
N LEU A 196 -12.93 1.76 -2.01
CA LEU A 196 -14.12 2.59 -1.99
C LEU A 196 -15.34 1.79 -2.43
N GLY A 197 -16.51 2.11 -1.87
CA GLY A 197 -17.75 1.41 -2.18
C GLY A 197 -18.94 2.16 -1.62
N ASN A 198 -20.11 1.53 -1.61
CA ASN A 198 -21.31 2.14 -1.04
C ASN A 198 -21.14 2.48 0.45
N ASP A 199 -20.26 1.77 1.15
CA ASP A 199 -19.96 1.97 2.57
C ASP A 199 -19.08 3.19 2.84
N THR A 200 -18.50 3.81 1.81
CA THR A 200 -17.66 5.01 1.95
C THR A 200 -18.29 6.30 1.41
N LYS A 201 -19.51 6.23 0.86
CA LYS A 201 -20.14 7.38 0.18
C LYS A 201 -20.60 8.48 1.13
N ASP A 202 -20.98 8.13 2.36
CA ASP A 202 -21.58 9.05 3.33
C ASP A 202 -20.54 9.80 4.18
N PHE A 203 -19.27 9.75 3.82
CA PHE A 203 -18.18 10.44 4.51
C PHE A 203 -17.81 11.73 3.79
N ASP A 204 -17.60 12.81 4.57
CA ASP A 204 -17.18 14.11 4.04
C ASP A 204 -15.68 14.13 3.73
N TYR A 205 -14.89 13.46 4.57
CA TYR A 205 -13.43 13.37 4.42
C TYR A 205 -12.97 11.93 4.34
N LEU A 206 -12.12 11.66 3.35
CA LEU A 206 -11.41 10.39 3.16
C LEU A 206 -9.92 10.61 3.45
N CYS A 207 -9.40 10.03 4.53
CA CYS A 207 -8.08 10.33 5.05
C CYS A 207 -7.11 9.14 4.91
N THR A 208 -5.89 9.37 4.41
CA THR A 208 -4.86 8.33 4.28
C THR A 208 -3.46 8.86 4.54
N ALA A 209 -2.56 7.98 5.02
CA ALA A 209 -1.14 8.29 5.09
C ALA A 209 -0.49 8.28 3.69
N VAL A 210 0.42 9.21 3.45
CA VAL A 210 1.05 9.44 2.15
C VAL A 210 2.55 9.17 2.21
N GLY A 211 2.98 8.10 1.51
CA GLY A 211 4.38 7.86 1.19
C GLY A 211 4.65 8.17 -0.29
N THR A 212 4.42 7.22 -1.19
CA THR A 212 4.66 7.36 -2.64
C THR A 212 3.49 7.96 -3.43
N GLY A 213 2.41 8.39 -2.79
CA GLY A 213 1.27 9.07 -3.42
C GLY A 213 0.21 8.15 -4.08
N GLY A 214 0.52 6.90 -4.41
CA GLY A 214 -0.40 6.06 -5.20
C GLY A 214 -1.74 5.74 -4.51
N THR A 215 -1.78 5.61 -3.18
CA THR A 215 -3.04 5.34 -2.46
C THR A 215 -3.95 6.56 -2.44
N ILE A 216 -3.41 7.72 -2.08
CA ILE A 216 -4.21 8.95 -2.08
C ILE A 216 -4.67 9.33 -3.49
N ALA A 217 -3.82 9.10 -4.52
CA ALA A 217 -4.21 9.33 -5.90
C ALA A 217 -5.42 8.47 -6.30
N GLY A 218 -5.43 7.17 -5.92
CA GLY A 218 -6.57 6.29 -6.17
C GLY A 218 -7.82 6.72 -5.39
N ILE A 219 -7.69 7.06 -4.11
CA ILE A 219 -8.81 7.57 -3.32
C ILE A 219 -9.35 8.87 -3.94
N SER A 220 -8.48 9.84 -4.30
CA SER A 220 -8.85 11.09 -4.94
C SER A 220 -9.58 10.85 -6.28
N LYS A 221 -9.05 9.94 -7.11
CA LYS A 221 -9.62 9.61 -8.43
C LYS A 221 -11.06 9.10 -8.33
N PHE A 222 -11.34 8.25 -7.36
CA PHE A 222 -12.60 7.51 -7.25
C PHE A 222 -13.53 8.00 -6.13
N ALA A 223 -13.13 9.03 -5.37
CA ALA A 223 -14.00 9.67 -4.39
C ALA A 223 -15.25 10.26 -5.05
N GLU A 224 -16.39 10.20 -4.36
CA GLU A 224 -17.66 10.78 -4.83
C GLU A 224 -17.57 12.32 -4.93
N ALA A 225 -18.48 12.90 -5.69
CA ALA A 225 -18.59 14.35 -5.77
C ALA A 225 -18.90 14.93 -4.37
N GLY A 226 -18.12 15.94 -3.95
CA GLY A 226 -18.27 16.58 -2.63
C GLY A 226 -17.37 15.99 -1.54
N GLN A 227 -16.83 14.79 -1.71
CA GLN A 227 -15.87 14.24 -0.76
C GLN A 227 -14.51 14.93 -0.90
N LYS A 228 -13.91 15.28 0.23
CA LYS A 228 -12.54 15.82 0.32
C LYS A 228 -11.57 14.71 0.72
N VAL A 229 -10.41 14.67 0.06
CA VAL A 229 -9.39 13.67 0.36
C VAL A 229 -8.24 14.34 1.13
N LEU A 230 -7.95 13.87 2.34
CA LEU A 230 -6.88 14.40 3.17
C LEU A 230 -5.73 13.40 3.23
N GLY A 231 -4.57 13.82 2.75
CA GLY A 231 -3.33 13.05 2.81
C GLY A 231 -2.40 13.55 3.90
N ILE A 232 -2.01 12.65 4.81
CA ILE A 232 -1.02 12.98 5.83
C ILE A 232 0.35 12.49 5.37
N LYS A 233 1.23 13.42 5.00
CA LYS A 233 2.57 13.12 4.49
C LYS A 233 3.46 12.58 5.60
N VAL A 234 4.02 11.40 5.39
CA VAL A 234 5.02 10.78 6.29
C VAL A 234 6.43 10.84 5.72
N VAL A 235 6.58 11.46 4.55
CA VAL A 235 7.85 11.71 3.85
C VAL A 235 7.92 13.16 3.42
N ARG A 236 9.14 13.69 3.32
CA ARG A 236 9.40 14.99 2.69
C ARG A 236 9.68 14.76 1.22
N ASP A 237 8.73 15.07 0.39
CA ASP A 237 8.83 14.98 -1.06
C ASP A 237 7.93 16.06 -1.67
N ASP A 238 8.55 17.07 -2.25
CA ASP A 238 7.84 18.22 -2.84
C ASP A 238 7.18 17.87 -4.17
N SER A 239 7.50 16.72 -4.76
CA SER A 239 6.90 16.25 -6.00
C SER A 239 5.57 15.52 -5.81
N LEU A 240 5.17 15.21 -4.56
CA LEU A 240 3.99 14.40 -4.25
C LEU A 240 2.70 15.00 -4.80
N GLU A 241 2.51 16.30 -4.67
CA GLU A 241 1.28 16.96 -5.15
C GLU A 241 1.12 16.80 -6.66
N ASN A 242 2.18 17.07 -7.43
CA ASN A 242 2.19 16.87 -8.88
C ASN A 242 1.99 15.39 -9.26
N THR A 243 2.58 14.48 -8.50
CA THR A 243 2.44 13.04 -8.74
C THR A 243 1.01 12.57 -8.50
N ILE A 244 0.39 13.02 -7.41
CA ILE A 244 -0.99 12.69 -7.08
C ILE A 244 -1.95 13.28 -8.12
N LEU A 245 -1.76 14.54 -8.50
CA LEU A 245 -2.56 15.21 -9.52
C LEU A 245 -2.46 14.49 -10.86
N LYS A 246 -1.26 14.11 -11.29
CA LYS A 246 -1.03 13.35 -12.53
C LYS A 246 -1.80 12.03 -12.55
N TRP A 247 -1.80 11.29 -11.44
CA TRP A 247 -2.43 9.96 -11.38
C TRP A 247 -3.93 10.00 -11.11
N SER A 248 -4.40 10.97 -10.29
CA SER A 248 -5.81 11.10 -9.98
C SER A 248 -6.61 11.84 -11.08
N GLY A 249 -5.96 12.82 -11.72
CA GLY A 249 -6.63 13.77 -12.62
C GLY A 249 -7.61 14.70 -11.90
N ARG A 250 -7.51 14.85 -10.55
CA ARG A 250 -8.45 15.60 -9.71
C ARG A 250 -7.72 16.42 -8.65
N GLU A 251 -8.33 17.56 -8.28
CA GLU A 251 -7.83 18.51 -7.28
C GLU A 251 -8.62 18.46 -5.96
N ASN A 252 -9.37 17.39 -5.70
CA ASN A 252 -10.19 17.23 -4.51
C ASN A 252 -9.42 16.72 -3.29
N PHE A 253 -8.09 16.87 -3.28
CA PHE A 253 -7.22 16.45 -2.18
C PHE A 253 -6.47 17.62 -1.56
N GLU A 254 -6.11 17.46 -0.31
CA GLU A 254 -5.24 18.35 0.46
C GLU A 254 -4.15 17.52 1.14
N LEU A 255 -2.92 18.04 1.20
CA LEU A 255 -1.80 17.41 1.88
C LEU A 255 -1.44 18.19 3.15
N LYS A 256 -1.32 17.48 4.27
CA LYS A 256 -0.78 17.99 5.53
C LYS A 256 0.48 17.21 5.90
N ASP A 257 1.43 17.88 6.51
CA ASP A 257 2.58 17.21 7.10
C ASP A 257 2.18 16.55 8.42
N ALA A 258 2.62 15.31 8.64
CA ALA A 258 2.68 14.78 9.99
C ALA A 258 3.72 15.56 10.80
N GLU A 259 3.60 15.63 12.12
CA GLU A 259 4.52 16.34 13.01
C GLU A 259 6.00 15.98 12.73
N GLU A 260 6.28 14.74 12.38
CA GLU A 260 7.57 14.28 11.91
C GLU A 260 7.46 13.64 10.52
N SER A 261 7.45 14.48 9.47
CA SER A 261 7.33 14.05 8.07
C SER A 261 8.61 13.42 7.47
N ARG A 262 9.61 13.03 8.28
CA ARG A 262 10.77 12.24 7.80
C ARG A 262 10.44 10.76 7.81
N TYR A 263 10.64 10.11 6.67
CA TYR A 263 10.42 8.67 6.54
C TYR A 263 11.25 7.87 7.57
N GLY A 264 10.57 6.98 8.27
CA GLY A 264 11.17 6.10 9.27
C GLY A 264 11.50 6.77 10.62
N LYS A 265 11.26 8.08 10.79
CA LYS A 265 11.44 8.73 12.08
C LYS A 265 10.23 8.46 12.97
N ILE A 266 10.48 8.03 14.19
CA ILE A 266 9.46 7.70 15.19
C ILE A 266 9.69 8.60 16.39
N SER A 267 8.73 9.47 16.74
CA SER A 267 8.78 10.30 17.94
C SER A 267 8.30 9.53 19.15
N GLU A 268 8.68 9.96 20.34
CA GLU A 268 8.15 9.40 21.58
C GLU A 268 6.67 9.71 21.76
N GLU A 269 6.25 10.87 21.29
CA GLU A 269 4.87 11.29 21.30
C GLU A 269 4.00 10.37 20.42
N ASN A 270 4.48 10.04 19.20
CA ASN A 270 3.78 9.08 18.34
C ASN A 270 3.69 7.68 18.99
N VAL A 271 4.75 7.21 19.69
CA VAL A 271 4.70 5.94 20.42
C VAL A 271 3.66 5.99 21.54
N ARG A 272 3.65 7.08 22.34
CA ARG A 272 2.63 7.25 23.39
C ARG A 272 1.21 7.28 22.83
N PHE A 273 1.00 8.01 21.72
CA PHE A 273 -0.28 8.07 21.04
C PHE A 273 -0.72 6.68 20.55
N ILE A 274 0.16 5.91 19.92
CA ILE A 274 -0.13 4.56 19.41
C ILE A 274 -0.55 3.61 20.53
N ASN A 275 0.18 3.63 21.68
CA ASN A 275 -0.15 2.77 22.82
C ASN A 275 -1.50 3.19 23.44
N TRP A 276 -1.71 4.50 23.68
CA TRP A 276 -3.00 5.02 24.14
C TRP A 276 -4.14 4.66 23.18
N PHE A 277 -3.92 4.78 21.87
CA PHE A 277 -4.94 4.48 20.87
C PHE A 277 -5.32 2.98 20.86
N PHE A 278 -4.33 2.11 21.07
CA PHE A 278 -4.59 0.70 21.21
C PHE A 278 -5.36 0.38 22.51
N ASP A 279 -4.99 0.97 23.63
CA ASP A 279 -5.69 0.79 24.92
C ASP A 279 -7.15 1.21 24.81
N GLU A 280 -7.44 2.33 24.14
CA GLU A 280 -8.78 2.90 24.02
C GLU A 280 -9.67 2.17 22.99
N TYR A 281 -9.11 1.86 21.81
CA TYR A 281 -9.91 1.37 20.69
C TYR A 281 -9.64 -0.08 20.30
N GLN A 282 -8.64 -0.73 20.87
CA GLN A 282 -8.19 -2.09 20.52
C GLN A 282 -7.83 -2.22 19.02
N ILE A 283 -7.34 -1.15 18.41
CA ILE A 283 -6.90 -1.09 17.02
C ILE A 283 -5.40 -0.80 16.99
N PRO A 284 -4.56 -1.77 16.58
CA PRO A 284 -3.13 -1.55 16.48
C PRO A 284 -2.80 -0.59 15.34
N LEU A 285 -1.80 0.28 15.53
CA LEU A 285 -1.31 1.21 14.52
C LEU A 285 0.19 1.04 14.31
N ASP A 286 0.66 1.14 13.06
CA ASP A 286 2.10 1.18 12.79
C ASP A 286 2.68 2.59 13.00
N PRO A 287 3.95 2.73 13.42
CA PRO A 287 4.50 4.04 13.78
C PRO A 287 4.92 4.91 12.59
N ILE A 288 4.90 4.38 11.36
CA ILE A 288 5.38 5.08 10.17
C ILE A 288 4.25 5.76 9.40
N TYR A 289 3.10 5.08 9.29
CA TYR A 289 1.96 5.51 8.48
C TYR A 289 0.71 5.76 9.33
N THR A 290 0.12 4.69 9.85
CA THR A 290 -1.22 4.76 10.46
C THR A 290 -1.22 5.46 11.81
N GLY A 291 -0.17 5.33 12.61
CA GLY A 291 0.00 6.08 13.86
C GLY A 291 0.08 7.58 13.61
N LYS A 292 0.90 8.00 12.64
CA LYS A 292 0.99 9.42 12.25
C LYS A 292 -0.31 9.94 11.64
N LEU A 293 -0.97 9.13 10.80
CA LEU A 293 -2.28 9.48 10.24
C LEU A 293 -3.29 9.78 11.36
N MET A 294 -3.46 8.85 12.26
CA MET A 294 -4.48 8.99 13.31
C MET A 294 -4.15 10.10 14.30
N GLN A 295 -2.88 10.23 14.71
CA GLN A 295 -2.43 11.33 15.56
C GLN A 295 -2.74 12.68 14.92
N THR A 296 -2.39 12.87 13.65
CA THR A 296 -2.66 14.14 12.94
C THR A 296 -4.16 14.40 12.78
N ILE A 297 -4.99 13.37 12.51
CA ILE A 297 -6.45 13.54 12.43
C ILE A 297 -7.01 14.02 13.77
N PHE A 298 -6.56 13.45 14.90
CA PHE A 298 -6.99 13.85 16.24
C PHE A 298 -6.59 15.30 16.56
N GLU A 299 -5.35 15.68 16.26
CA GLU A 299 -4.89 17.07 16.42
C GLU A 299 -5.66 18.07 15.55
N LEU A 300 -5.99 17.70 14.31
CA LEU A 300 -6.79 18.53 13.40
C LEU A 300 -8.24 18.65 13.89
N ALA A 301 -8.83 17.58 14.43
CA ALA A 301 -10.16 17.61 15.00
C ALA A 301 -10.23 18.50 16.26
N GLU A 302 -9.24 18.38 17.15
CA GLU A 302 -9.12 19.23 18.33
C GLU A 302 -8.98 20.71 17.97
N LYS A 303 -8.22 21.03 16.92
CA LYS A 303 -8.03 22.40 16.40
C LYS A 303 -9.23 22.93 15.58
N GLY A 304 -10.32 22.16 15.42
CA GLY A 304 -11.50 22.56 14.66
C GLY A 304 -11.28 22.70 13.15
N PHE A 305 -10.30 21.95 12.60
CA PHE A 305 -10.02 21.97 11.16
C PHE A 305 -11.21 21.44 10.32
N PHE A 306 -11.88 20.43 10.82
CA PHE A 306 -13.04 19.85 10.15
C PHE A 306 -14.32 20.61 10.55
N PRO A 307 -15.22 20.94 9.61
CA PRO A 307 -16.51 21.52 9.96
C PRO A 307 -17.29 20.66 10.96
N LYS A 308 -18.01 21.31 11.88
CA LYS A 308 -18.85 20.63 12.87
C LYS A 308 -19.82 19.66 12.22
N GLY A 309 -19.90 18.44 12.76
CA GLY A 309 -20.76 17.37 12.26
C GLY A 309 -20.18 16.57 11.10
N SER A 310 -18.97 16.92 10.60
CA SER A 310 -18.32 16.16 9.52
C SER A 310 -18.08 14.71 9.90
N LYS A 311 -18.24 13.81 8.94
CA LYS A 311 -17.87 12.40 9.01
C LYS A 311 -16.53 12.16 8.34
N ILE A 312 -15.57 11.67 9.09
CA ILE A 312 -14.17 11.47 8.67
C ILE A 312 -13.89 9.97 8.63
N LEU A 313 -13.46 9.46 7.47
CA LEU A 313 -13.03 8.07 7.30
C LEU A 313 -11.53 8.00 7.12
N ALA A 314 -10.82 7.43 8.09
CA ALA A 314 -9.40 7.11 7.98
C ALA A 314 -9.20 5.69 7.44
N PHE A 315 -8.32 5.51 6.46
CA PHE A 315 -7.97 4.19 5.95
C PHE A 315 -6.78 3.60 6.73
N HIS A 316 -7.02 2.52 7.46
CA HIS A 316 -5.95 1.75 8.09
C HIS A 316 -5.21 0.92 7.03
N THR A 317 -4.14 1.46 6.50
CA THR A 317 -3.42 0.89 5.34
C THR A 317 -2.48 -0.28 5.67
N GLY A 318 -2.60 -0.89 6.84
CA GLY A 318 -1.75 -2.01 7.28
C GLY A 318 -0.39 -1.54 7.81
N GLY A 319 0.64 -2.35 7.62
CA GLY A 319 2.01 -1.99 8.03
C GLY A 319 2.44 -2.55 9.39
N LEU A 320 1.58 -3.29 10.08
CA LEU A 320 1.81 -3.77 11.46
C LEU A 320 3.06 -4.66 11.60
N GLN A 321 3.48 -5.37 10.54
CA GLN A 321 4.72 -6.14 10.56
C GLN A 321 5.97 -5.27 10.78
N GLY A 322 5.89 -3.96 10.54
CA GLY A 322 6.95 -2.98 10.80
C GLY A 322 7.19 -2.70 12.28
N ILE A 323 6.21 -2.98 13.17
CA ILE A 323 6.29 -2.71 14.61
C ILE A 323 7.47 -3.43 15.25
N LYS A 324 7.70 -4.69 14.88
CA LYS A 324 8.83 -5.47 15.41
C LYS A 324 10.17 -4.78 15.13
N GLY A 325 10.38 -4.30 13.92
CA GLY A 325 11.60 -3.56 13.56
C GLY A 325 11.70 -2.20 14.25
N ALA A 326 10.58 -1.49 14.36
CA ALA A 326 10.51 -0.24 15.09
C ALA A 326 10.88 -0.43 16.57
N ASN A 327 10.35 -1.46 17.23
CA ASN A 327 10.62 -1.76 18.62
C ASN A 327 12.09 -2.15 18.86
N LEU A 328 12.74 -2.89 17.96
CA LEU A 328 14.18 -3.15 18.05
C LEU A 328 14.99 -1.85 18.01
N PHE A 329 14.65 -0.95 17.08
CA PHE A 329 15.29 0.37 17.00
C PHE A 329 15.05 1.22 18.26
N LEU A 330 13.81 1.31 18.75
CA LEU A 330 13.48 2.07 19.95
C LEU A 330 14.21 1.54 21.18
N LYS A 331 14.23 0.21 21.39
CA LYS A 331 15.00 -0.44 22.47
C LYS A 331 16.49 -0.14 22.39
N SER A 332 17.09 -0.17 21.19
CA SER A 332 18.51 0.15 21.01
C SER A 332 18.87 1.59 21.38
N LYS A 333 17.86 2.47 21.44
CA LYS A 333 18.00 3.88 21.85
C LYS A 333 17.51 4.15 23.27
N GLY A 334 17.16 3.12 24.05
CA GLY A 334 16.64 3.27 25.40
C GLY A 334 15.28 4.00 25.47
N ARG A 335 14.48 3.92 24.38
CA ARG A 335 13.19 4.63 24.25
C ARG A 335 12.01 3.70 24.51
N ALA A 336 10.88 4.29 24.89
CA ALA A 336 9.60 3.57 25.00
C ALA A 336 9.26 2.83 23.68
N VAL A 337 8.64 1.67 23.82
CA VAL A 337 8.25 0.79 22.69
C VAL A 337 6.74 0.81 22.47
N ILE A 338 6.31 0.30 21.34
CA ILE A 338 4.91 -0.01 21.06
C ILE A 338 4.59 -1.32 21.77
N ASP A 339 3.57 -1.30 22.64
CA ASP A 339 3.29 -2.33 23.63
C ASP A 339 1.94 -3.01 23.37
N PHE A 340 1.86 -3.81 22.29
CA PHE A 340 0.75 -4.72 21.97
C PHE A 340 1.16 -5.79 20.94
#